data_5b5703541f9a99f5fa2fed1737488264
#
_entry.id   5b5703541f9a99f5fa2fed1737488264
#
_cell.length_a   1.000
_cell.length_b   1.000
_cell.length_c   1.000
_cell.angle_alpha   90.00
_cell.angle_beta   90.00
_cell.angle_gamma   90.00
#
_symmetry.space_group_name_H-M   'P 1'
#
loop_
_entity.id
_entity.type
_entity.pdbx_description
1 polymer ?
#
loop_
_entity_poly.entity_id
_entity_poly.type
_entity_poly.pdbx_seq_one_letter_code
_entity_poly.pdbx_strand_id
1 'polypeptide(L)'
;PTSTRLTDVGVADQAGVDEAFIGVLLREGLIKPDASGHFTADDIRIATTAWALQEFGFDARHLKSLRNAATRQAGLIGQVATPVARSRSDVARQRAEELSQQMTALVVSLHADLVKTSLRDELGM
;
A
#
# COMPACT_ATOMS: atom_id res chain seq x y z
N PRO A 1 12.53 2.56 -5.47
CA PRO A 1 12.69 2.63 -4.01
C PRO A 1 13.81 1.72 -3.56
N THR A 2 14.62 2.22 -2.66
CA THR A 2 15.75 1.49 -2.13
C THR A 2 15.26 0.53 -1.05
N SER A 3 15.55 -0.77 -1.20
CA SER A 3 15.25 -1.72 -0.15
C SER A 3 16.37 -1.67 0.90
N THR A 4 15.97 -1.68 2.17
CA THR A 4 16.88 -1.66 3.30
C THR A 4 16.71 -2.96 4.07
N ARG A 5 17.83 -3.60 4.42
CA ARG A 5 17.75 -4.81 5.23
C ARG A 5 17.45 -4.39 6.68
N LEU A 6 16.19 -4.51 7.05
CA LEU A 6 15.74 -4.18 8.40
C LEU A 6 15.10 -5.41 9.02
N THR A 7 15.40 -5.62 10.29
CA THR A 7 14.69 -6.58 11.14
C THR A 7 13.36 -5.96 11.54
N ASP A 8 12.46 -6.75 12.13
CA ASP A 8 11.20 -6.25 12.68
C ASP A 8 11.48 -5.11 13.68
N VAL A 9 12.52 -5.25 14.50
CA VAL A 9 12.94 -4.21 15.44
C VAL A 9 13.37 -2.95 14.71
N GLY A 10 14.16 -3.10 13.63
CA GLY A 10 14.63 -1.97 12.84
C GLY A 10 13.49 -1.22 12.16
N VAL A 11 12.49 -1.93 11.63
CA VAL A 11 11.32 -1.30 11.05
C VAL A 11 10.53 -0.55 12.13
N ALA A 12 10.34 -1.16 13.30
CA ALA A 12 9.64 -0.53 14.41
C ALA A 12 10.33 0.76 14.83
N ASP A 13 11.67 0.74 14.96
CA ASP A 13 12.44 1.93 15.33
C ASP A 13 12.30 3.04 14.29
N GLN A 14 12.44 2.73 13.01
CA GLN A 14 12.36 3.74 11.94
C GLN A 14 10.96 4.30 11.78
N ALA A 15 9.93 3.45 11.97
CA ALA A 15 8.55 3.90 11.87
C ALA A 15 8.05 4.59 13.14
N GLY A 16 8.77 4.44 14.25
CA GLY A 16 8.35 4.99 15.53
C GLY A 16 7.15 4.26 16.14
N VAL A 17 7.11 2.93 15.97
CA VAL A 17 5.99 2.10 16.44
C VAL A 17 6.51 0.94 17.29
N ASP A 18 5.62 0.29 18.04
CA ASP A 18 5.98 -0.88 18.83
C ASP A 18 6.31 -2.07 17.93
N GLU A 19 7.30 -2.87 18.33
CA GLU A 19 7.66 -4.08 17.63
C GLU A 19 6.48 -5.05 17.49
N ALA A 20 5.67 -5.17 18.55
CA ALA A 20 4.49 -6.02 18.52
C ALA A 20 3.51 -5.61 17.42
N PHE A 21 3.40 -4.31 17.13
CA PHE A 21 2.55 -3.80 16.05
C PHE A 21 3.07 -4.20 14.68
N ILE A 22 4.39 -4.26 14.50
CA ILE A 22 4.98 -4.77 13.25
C ILE A 22 4.52 -6.21 13.01
N GLY A 23 4.47 -7.02 14.07
CA GLY A 23 3.93 -8.39 13.98
C GLY A 23 2.48 -8.42 13.50
N VAL A 24 1.66 -7.49 13.96
CA VAL A 24 0.27 -7.34 13.49
C VAL A 24 0.23 -7.02 12.01
N LEU A 25 1.04 -6.06 11.57
CA LEU A 25 1.09 -5.65 10.15
C LEU A 25 1.53 -6.79 9.24
N LEU A 26 2.51 -7.58 9.69
CA LEU A 26 2.97 -8.75 8.95
C LEU A 26 1.87 -9.80 8.85
N ARG A 27 1.22 -10.09 9.96
CA ARG A 27 0.16 -11.11 10.03
C ARG A 27 -1.04 -10.74 9.16
N GLU A 28 -1.42 -9.45 9.17
CA GLU A 28 -2.56 -8.96 8.40
C GLU A 28 -2.19 -8.59 6.95
N GLY A 29 -0.92 -8.73 6.59
CA GLY A 29 -0.47 -8.56 5.21
C GLY A 29 -0.31 -7.12 4.74
N LEU A 30 -0.19 -6.16 5.66
CA LEU A 30 0.03 -4.76 5.27
C LEU A 30 1.45 -4.50 4.83
N ILE A 31 2.40 -5.18 5.44
CA ILE A 31 3.80 -5.13 5.04
C ILE A 31 4.32 -6.54 4.84
N LYS A 32 5.34 -6.68 4.01
CA LYS A 32 5.92 -7.99 3.71
C LYS A 32 7.38 -7.81 3.32
N PRO A 33 8.31 -8.50 3.99
CA PRO A 33 9.69 -8.48 3.55
C PRO A 33 9.83 -9.22 2.21
N ASP A 34 10.86 -8.89 1.44
CA ASP A 34 11.19 -9.64 0.24
C ASP A 34 11.84 -10.99 0.64
N ALA A 35 12.21 -11.80 -0.37
CA ALA A 35 12.78 -13.14 -0.15
C ALA A 35 14.07 -13.09 0.67
N SER A 36 14.76 -11.95 0.69
CA SER A 36 16.01 -11.74 1.43
C SER A 36 15.78 -11.16 2.83
N GLY A 37 14.52 -10.95 3.22
CA GLY A 37 14.19 -10.36 4.51
C GLY A 37 14.31 -8.83 4.55
N HIS A 38 14.36 -8.19 3.39
CA HIS A 38 14.45 -6.73 3.31
C HIS A 38 13.07 -6.08 3.30
N PHE A 39 12.96 -4.95 3.99
CA PHE A 39 11.80 -4.07 3.91
C PHE A 39 12.15 -2.82 3.10
N THR A 40 11.15 -2.16 2.55
CA THR A 40 11.32 -0.95 1.76
C THR A 40 10.92 0.28 2.56
N ALA A 41 11.25 1.45 2.03
CA ALA A 41 10.76 2.72 2.59
C ALA A 41 9.23 2.79 2.58
N ASP A 42 8.59 2.14 1.59
CA ASP A 42 7.12 2.05 1.55
C ASP A 42 6.57 1.32 2.76
N ASP A 43 7.20 0.20 3.15
CA ASP A 43 6.78 -0.56 4.34
C ASP A 43 6.87 0.29 5.60
N ILE A 44 7.90 1.10 5.72
CA ILE A 44 8.07 2.00 6.87
C ILE A 44 6.95 3.04 6.90
N ARG A 45 6.64 3.66 5.75
CA ARG A 45 5.54 4.63 5.66
C ARG A 45 4.19 3.99 5.99
N ILE A 46 3.96 2.77 5.50
CA ILE A 46 2.73 2.02 5.81
C ILE A 46 2.63 1.80 7.32
N ALA A 47 3.73 1.36 7.95
CA ALA A 47 3.74 1.11 9.38
C ALA A 47 3.45 2.38 10.19
N THR A 48 4.05 3.49 9.82
CA THR A 48 3.85 4.78 10.49
C THR A 48 2.39 5.24 10.38
N THR A 49 1.83 5.13 9.19
CA THR A 49 0.44 5.56 8.94
C THR A 49 -0.55 4.64 9.64
N ALA A 50 -0.33 3.33 9.58
CA ALA A 50 -1.20 2.37 10.26
C ALA A 50 -1.18 2.57 11.77
N TRP A 51 -0.02 2.87 12.34
CA TRP A 51 0.11 3.18 13.77
C TRP A 51 -0.72 4.40 14.15
N ALA A 52 -0.66 5.46 13.33
CA ALA A 52 -1.47 6.66 13.56
C ALA A 52 -2.98 6.33 13.53
N LEU A 53 -3.41 5.48 12.61
CA LEU A 53 -4.81 5.03 12.54
C LEU A 53 -5.21 4.22 13.78
N GLN A 54 -4.31 3.37 14.27
CA GLN A 54 -4.58 2.58 15.46
C GLN A 54 -4.91 3.47 16.67
N GLU A 55 -4.24 4.60 16.78
CA GLU A 55 -4.49 5.54 17.87
C GLU A 55 -5.90 6.15 17.82
N PHE A 56 -6.51 6.18 16.65
CA PHE A 56 -7.90 6.59 16.47
C PHE A 56 -8.91 5.46 16.70
N GLY A 57 -8.42 4.25 16.98
CA GLY A 57 -9.30 3.12 17.25
C GLY A 57 -9.41 2.11 16.11
N PHE A 58 -8.61 2.25 15.05
CA PHE A 58 -8.56 1.24 13.99
C PHE A 58 -7.84 0.01 14.52
N ASP A 59 -8.56 -1.12 14.59
CA ASP A 59 -7.98 -2.38 15.03
C ASP A 59 -7.43 -3.19 13.84
N ALA A 60 -6.92 -4.40 14.13
CA ALA A 60 -6.33 -5.26 13.11
C ALA A 60 -7.31 -5.58 11.97
N ARG A 61 -8.59 -5.78 12.28
CA ARG A 61 -9.61 -6.07 11.26
C ARG A 61 -9.86 -4.87 10.36
N HIS A 62 -9.88 -3.68 10.93
CA HIS A 62 -10.02 -2.46 10.13
C HIS A 62 -8.83 -2.30 9.18
N LEU A 63 -7.61 -2.50 9.68
CA LEU A 63 -6.41 -2.40 8.86
C LEU A 63 -6.40 -3.43 7.75
N LYS A 64 -6.81 -4.66 8.05
CA LYS A 64 -6.93 -5.71 7.03
C LYS A 64 -7.96 -5.35 5.97
N SER A 65 -9.08 -4.74 6.35
CA SER A 65 -10.10 -4.28 5.41
C SER A 65 -9.54 -3.24 4.46
N LEU A 66 -8.76 -2.29 4.98
CA LEU A 66 -8.09 -1.28 4.15
C LEU A 66 -7.09 -1.93 3.18
N ARG A 67 -6.32 -2.88 3.68
CA ARG A 67 -5.37 -3.64 2.86
C ARG A 67 -6.08 -4.39 1.73
N ASN A 68 -7.21 -5.03 2.04
CA ASN A 68 -7.97 -5.79 1.04
C ASN A 68 -8.54 -4.86 -0.05
N ALA A 69 -9.01 -3.68 0.33
CA ALA A 69 -9.48 -2.69 -0.63
C ALA A 69 -8.35 -2.26 -1.57
N ALA A 70 -7.17 -2.01 -1.03
CA ALA A 70 -6.00 -1.63 -1.84
C ALA A 70 -5.58 -2.77 -2.78
N THR A 71 -5.60 -4.01 -2.32
CA THR A 71 -5.28 -5.17 -3.14
C THR A 71 -6.25 -5.32 -4.32
N ARG A 72 -7.55 -5.08 -4.08
CA ARG A 72 -8.55 -5.12 -5.17
C ARG A 72 -8.29 -4.02 -6.20
N GLN A 73 -7.95 -2.82 -5.75
CA GLN A 73 -7.63 -1.72 -6.67
C GLN A 73 -6.38 -2.02 -7.49
N ALA A 74 -5.34 -2.54 -6.85
CA ALA A 74 -4.12 -2.95 -7.56
C ALA A 74 -4.42 -4.01 -8.61
N GLY A 75 -5.32 -4.96 -8.30
CA GLY A 75 -5.76 -5.98 -9.25
C GLY A 75 -6.46 -5.39 -10.47
N LEU A 76 -7.30 -4.38 -10.29
CA LEU A 76 -7.98 -3.70 -11.40
C LEU A 76 -6.96 -2.99 -12.30
N ILE A 77 -6.01 -2.29 -11.71
CA ILE A 77 -4.96 -1.61 -12.47
C ILE A 77 -4.16 -2.65 -13.27
N GLY A 78 -3.80 -3.77 -12.62
CA GLY A 78 -3.07 -4.86 -13.27
C GLY A 78 -3.80 -5.43 -14.47
N GLN A 79 -5.13 -5.59 -14.39
CA GLN A 79 -5.92 -6.10 -15.51
C GLN A 79 -5.83 -5.20 -16.73
N VAL A 80 -5.81 -3.90 -16.53
CA VAL A 80 -5.72 -2.94 -17.64
C VAL A 80 -4.29 -2.80 -18.14
N ALA A 81 -3.31 -2.80 -17.24
CA ALA A 81 -1.91 -2.56 -17.58
C ALA A 81 -1.20 -3.78 -18.18
N THR A 82 -1.59 -5.00 -17.80
CA THR A 82 -0.89 -6.22 -18.19
C THR A 82 -0.81 -6.43 -19.70
N PRO A 83 -1.87 -6.23 -20.50
CA PRO A 83 -1.77 -6.41 -21.96
C PRO A 83 -0.70 -5.51 -22.58
N VAL A 84 -0.56 -4.29 -22.09
CA VAL A 84 0.45 -3.34 -22.58
C VAL A 84 1.85 -3.76 -22.15
N ALA A 85 1.98 -4.24 -20.90
CA ALA A 85 3.26 -4.66 -20.32
C ALA A 85 3.85 -5.90 -20.99
N ARG A 86 3.04 -6.68 -21.71
CA ARG A 86 3.50 -7.91 -22.40
C ARG A 86 4.13 -7.65 -23.75
N SER A 87 4.33 -6.40 -24.14
CA SER A 87 5.00 -6.07 -25.38
C SER A 87 6.44 -6.58 -25.40
N ARG A 88 6.92 -7.00 -26.59
CA ARG A 88 8.29 -7.48 -26.80
C ARG A 88 9.28 -6.34 -26.99
N SER A 89 8.82 -5.15 -27.29
CA SER A 89 9.67 -3.99 -27.48
C SER A 89 10.07 -3.39 -26.16
N ASP A 90 11.37 -3.03 -25.99
CA ASP A 90 11.84 -2.32 -24.81
C ASP A 90 11.17 -0.96 -24.66
N VAL A 91 10.99 -0.25 -25.78
CA VAL A 91 10.31 1.05 -25.80
C VAL A 91 8.86 0.89 -25.34
N ALA A 92 8.16 -0.14 -25.82
CA ALA A 92 6.78 -0.38 -25.43
C ALA A 92 6.66 -0.78 -23.95
N ARG A 93 7.64 -1.55 -23.43
CA ARG A 93 7.65 -1.89 -22.02
C ARG A 93 7.86 -0.66 -21.14
N GLN A 94 8.79 0.21 -21.52
CA GLN A 94 9.03 1.45 -20.78
C GLN A 94 7.79 2.33 -20.80
N ARG A 95 7.11 2.42 -21.95
CA ARG A 95 5.86 3.17 -22.05
C ARG A 95 4.76 2.54 -21.18
N ALA A 96 4.73 1.21 -21.10
CA ALA A 96 3.78 0.50 -20.25
C ALA A 96 3.98 0.86 -18.76
N GLU A 97 5.24 0.97 -18.32
CA GLU A 97 5.54 1.38 -16.95
C GLU A 97 5.04 2.80 -16.67
N GLU A 98 5.29 3.72 -17.60
CA GLU A 98 4.82 5.11 -17.50
C GLU A 98 3.29 5.17 -17.44
N LEU A 99 2.61 4.41 -18.29
CA LEU A 99 1.16 4.35 -18.31
C LEU A 99 0.62 3.74 -17.02
N SER A 100 1.27 2.70 -16.49
CA SER A 100 0.87 2.08 -15.23
C SER A 100 0.97 3.07 -14.06
N GLN A 101 2.03 3.87 -14.04
CA GLN A 101 2.21 4.91 -13.01
C GLN A 101 1.11 5.97 -13.11
N GLN A 102 0.79 6.40 -14.33
CA GLN A 102 -0.29 7.37 -14.55
C GLN A 102 -1.65 6.81 -14.14
N MET A 103 -1.94 5.55 -14.50
CA MET A 103 -3.18 4.89 -14.09
C MET A 103 -3.28 4.78 -12.58
N THR A 104 -2.19 4.41 -11.93
CA THR A 104 -2.14 4.30 -10.47
C THR A 104 -2.46 5.63 -9.80
N ALA A 105 -1.84 6.71 -10.28
CA ALA A 105 -2.09 8.04 -9.72
C ALA A 105 -3.56 8.46 -9.89
N LEU A 106 -4.15 8.16 -11.04
CA LEU A 106 -5.56 8.50 -11.30
C LEU A 106 -6.50 7.65 -10.43
N VAL A 107 -6.23 6.36 -10.28
CA VAL A 107 -7.06 5.48 -9.43
C VAL A 107 -6.99 5.93 -7.98
N VAL A 108 -5.80 6.23 -7.48
CA VAL A 108 -5.63 6.70 -6.10
C VAL A 108 -6.36 8.02 -5.87
N SER A 109 -6.24 8.94 -6.84
CA SER A 109 -6.92 10.24 -6.75
C SER A 109 -8.45 10.08 -6.75
N LEU A 110 -8.98 9.26 -7.65
CA LEU A 110 -10.42 8.99 -7.71
C LEU A 110 -10.90 8.33 -6.42
N HIS A 111 -10.15 7.34 -5.92
CA HIS A 111 -10.48 6.66 -4.67
C HIS A 111 -10.56 7.63 -3.49
N ALA A 112 -9.58 8.52 -3.39
CA ALA A 112 -9.57 9.51 -2.31
C ALA A 112 -10.81 10.41 -2.35
N ASP A 113 -11.19 10.86 -3.53
CA ASP A 113 -12.37 11.70 -3.69
C ASP A 113 -13.66 10.94 -3.37
N LEU A 114 -13.75 9.68 -3.81
CA LEU A 114 -14.92 8.85 -3.52
C LEU A 114 -15.05 8.56 -2.03
N VAL A 115 -13.94 8.30 -1.34
CA VAL A 115 -13.95 8.09 0.11
C VAL A 115 -14.45 9.34 0.82
N LYS A 116 -13.95 10.51 0.45
CA LYS A 116 -14.36 11.78 1.06
C LYS A 116 -15.85 12.07 0.85
N THR A 117 -16.33 11.83 -0.37
CA THR A 117 -17.75 12.05 -0.70
C THR A 117 -18.64 11.08 0.06
N SER A 118 -18.26 9.78 0.08
CA SER A 118 -19.02 8.76 0.81
C SER A 118 -19.06 9.05 2.31
N LEU A 119 -17.95 9.55 2.85
CA LEU A 119 -17.87 9.86 4.28
C LEU A 119 -18.79 11.00 4.66
N ARG A 120 -18.93 12.01 3.80
CA ARG A 120 -19.90 13.10 4.03
C ARG A 120 -21.31 12.55 4.16
N ASP A 121 -21.69 11.62 3.28
CA ASP A 121 -23.01 10.98 3.35
C ASP A 121 -23.17 10.19 4.65
N GLU A 122 -22.17 9.42 5.04
CA GLU A 122 -22.18 8.64 6.28
C GLU A 122 -22.34 9.51 7.52
N LEU A 123 -21.68 10.67 7.53
CA LEU A 123 -21.70 11.58 8.68
C LEU A 123 -22.81 12.60 8.62
N GLY A 124 -23.62 12.63 7.56
CA GLY A 124 -24.69 13.61 7.38
C GLY A 124 -24.18 15.03 7.16
N MET A 125 -23.02 15.16 6.57
CA MET A 125 -22.36 16.45 6.37
C MET A 125 -22.64 17.04 5.00
#